data_1f5f9fc854567410fd0b10f60928f1c6
#
_entry.id   1f5f9fc854567410fd0b10f60928f1c6
#
_cell.length_a   1.000
_cell.length_b   1.000
_cell.length_c   1.000
_cell.angle_alpha   90.00
_cell.angle_beta   90.00
_cell.angle_gamma   90.00
#
_symmetry.space_group_name_H-M   'P 1'
#
loop_
_entity.id
_entity.type
_entity.pdbx_description
1 polymer ?
#
loop_
_entity_poly.entity_id
_entity_poly.type
_entity_poly.pdbx_seq_one_letter_code
_entity_poly.pdbx_strand_id
1 'polypeptide(L)'
;IDDAFSQRTAYCAAAEGITLLKNDGVLPLAGQTRLAVLGRLSERFMESGAGSAQVDTSKTTRLRQELARFTQKISMKIEKETQVTVITVGASGQEGRDRPDMRLDPEDEMMLRWTLRRAKEAGKRTVVLLNVAGPVELTEFLDDIDALVCVFFPGGQGAKAVSDILFGKCSPSGKLPLTFPKTYRDAPTAINFPGEYGHVNYGEGIFVGYRYYDYKRIEPLFPFGFGLSYSAFSITDVNVSTCVYDNCAKEPLQVSVVGK
;
A
#
# COMPACT_ATOMS: atom_id res chain seq x y z
N ILE A 1 -22.90 11.23 17.34
CA ILE A 1 -22.28 10.60 16.14
C ILE A 1 -22.58 9.12 16.25
N ASP A 2 -23.12 8.52 15.19
CA ASP A 2 -23.32 7.07 15.13
C ASP A 2 -21.96 6.36 15.00
N ASP A 3 -21.47 5.78 16.11
CA ASP A 3 -20.18 5.13 16.18
C ASP A 3 -20.10 3.89 15.24
N ALA A 4 -21.19 3.17 15.11
CA ALA A 4 -21.25 2.00 14.22
C ALA A 4 -21.16 2.38 12.75
N PHE A 5 -21.80 3.44 12.33
CA PHE A 5 -21.69 3.98 10.98
C PHE A 5 -20.27 4.48 10.69
N SER A 6 -19.67 5.22 11.62
CA SER A 6 -18.31 5.74 11.48
C SER A 6 -17.28 4.61 11.39
N GLN A 7 -17.40 3.57 12.20
CA GLN A 7 -16.52 2.40 12.16
C GLN A 7 -16.67 1.63 10.83
N ARG A 8 -17.90 1.45 10.34
CA ARG A 8 -18.14 0.80 9.05
C ARG A 8 -17.53 1.58 7.91
N THR A 9 -17.73 2.91 7.89
CA THR A 9 -17.17 3.80 6.86
C THR A 9 -15.64 3.76 6.88
N ALA A 10 -15.02 3.84 8.06
CA ALA A 10 -13.58 3.72 8.20
C ALA A 10 -13.04 2.36 7.73
N TYR A 11 -13.76 1.27 8.01
CA TYR A 11 -13.41 -0.06 7.51
C TYR A 11 -13.48 -0.13 5.98
N CYS A 12 -14.56 0.34 5.37
CA CYS A 12 -14.71 0.34 3.90
C CYS A 12 -13.62 1.18 3.25
N ALA A 13 -13.35 2.38 3.76
CA ALA A 13 -12.29 3.24 3.25
C ALA A 13 -10.91 2.56 3.32
N ALA A 14 -10.60 1.90 4.45
CA ALA A 14 -9.35 1.16 4.59
C ALA A 14 -9.28 -0.02 3.62
N ALA A 15 -10.32 -0.86 3.53
CA ALA A 15 -10.35 -2.05 2.69
C ALA A 15 -10.25 -1.71 1.20
N GLU A 16 -10.90 -0.63 0.76
CA GLU A 16 -10.87 -0.16 -0.63
C GLU A 16 -9.60 0.61 -0.98
N GLY A 17 -8.90 1.19 0.02
CA GLY A 17 -7.64 1.91 -0.18
C GLY A 17 -6.40 1.01 -0.17
N ILE A 18 -6.45 -0.15 0.51
CA ILE A 18 -5.32 -1.09 0.56
C ILE A 18 -5.03 -1.66 -0.83
N THR A 19 -3.76 -1.56 -1.25
CA THR A 19 -3.33 -1.90 -2.60
C THR A 19 -2.39 -3.11 -2.58
N LEU A 20 -2.73 -4.17 -3.31
CA LEU A 20 -1.86 -5.33 -3.51
C LEU A 20 -0.86 -5.01 -4.65
N LEU A 21 0.43 -4.95 -4.33
CA LEU A 21 1.49 -4.57 -5.26
C LEU A 21 2.22 -5.77 -5.87
N LYS A 22 2.33 -6.88 -5.12
CA LYS A 22 2.92 -8.13 -5.59
C LYS A 22 2.23 -9.31 -4.93
N ASN A 23 2.06 -10.42 -5.66
CA ASN A 23 1.58 -11.67 -5.10
C ASN A 23 2.03 -12.87 -5.94
N ASP A 24 3.00 -13.61 -5.46
CA ASP A 24 3.49 -14.83 -6.09
C ASP A 24 2.70 -16.06 -5.60
N GLY A 25 1.39 -15.89 -5.44
CA GLY A 25 0.45 -16.95 -5.06
C GLY A 25 0.44 -17.31 -3.58
N VAL A 26 1.01 -16.46 -2.69
CA VAL A 26 0.93 -16.68 -1.25
C VAL A 26 -0.39 -16.16 -0.66
N LEU A 27 -0.99 -15.15 -1.25
CA LEU A 27 -2.29 -14.60 -0.85
C LEU A 27 -3.40 -15.04 -1.82
N PRO A 28 -4.64 -15.27 -1.32
CA PRO A 28 -5.03 -15.20 0.09
C PRO A 28 -4.52 -16.37 0.92
N LEU A 29 -4.27 -16.11 2.22
CA LEU A 29 -3.85 -17.14 3.16
C LEU A 29 -5.00 -18.13 3.44
N ALA A 30 -4.65 -19.41 3.55
CA ALA A 30 -5.61 -20.40 4.03
C ALA A 30 -5.90 -20.24 5.53
N GLY A 31 -7.11 -20.58 5.97
CA GLY A 31 -7.43 -20.65 7.38
C GLY A 31 -6.46 -21.58 8.12
N GLN A 32 -6.14 -21.23 9.38
CA GLN A 32 -5.20 -21.98 10.23
C GLN A 32 -3.73 -21.98 9.74
N THR A 33 -3.35 -21.14 8.78
CA THR A 33 -1.95 -20.92 8.40
C THR A 33 -1.14 -20.51 9.64
N ARG A 34 0.04 -21.13 9.81
CA ARG A 34 0.98 -20.80 10.91
C ARG A 34 1.78 -19.55 10.53
N LEU A 35 1.55 -18.47 11.27
CA LEU A 35 2.14 -17.16 10.99
C LEU A 35 3.26 -16.82 11.96
N ALA A 36 4.34 -16.23 11.46
CA ALA A 36 5.21 -15.36 12.22
C ALA A 36 4.85 -13.91 11.90
N VAL A 37 4.48 -13.11 12.89
CA VAL A 37 4.09 -11.70 12.70
C VAL A 37 5.13 -10.82 13.36
N LEU A 38 5.87 -10.07 12.54
CA LEU A 38 7.09 -9.35 12.92
C LEU A 38 6.99 -7.85 12.61
N GLY A 39 7.92 -7.10 13.17
CA GLY A 39 8.01 -5.64 13.01
C GLY A 39 7.20 -4.86 14.03
N ARG A 40 7.72 -3.70 14.43
CA ARG A 40 7.07 -2.81 15.43
C ARG A 40 5.67 -2.36 15.00
N LEU A 41 5.51 -2.11 13.69
CA LEU A 41 4.25 -1.66 13.13
C LEU A 41 3.20 -2.77 13.01
N SER A 42 3.56 -4.05 13.21
CA SER A 42 2.60 -5.15 13.33
C SER A 42 1.84 -5.14 14.67
N GLU A 43 2.36 -4.47 15.69
CA GLU A 43 1.64 -4.23 16.94
C GLU A 43 0.64 -3.09 16.78
N ARG A 44 1.06 -2.02 16.10
CA ARG A 44 0.24 -0.85 15.86
C ARG A 44 0.70 -0.15 14.58
N PHE A 45 -0.18 -0.06 13.61
CA PHE A 45 0.06 0.73 12.40
C PHE A 45 0.27 2.21 12.71
N MET A 46 0.97 2.91 11.85
CA MET A 46 0.81 4.36 11.70
C MET A 46 -0.54 4.58 11.03
N GLU A 47 -1.56 4.89 11.83
CA GLU A 47 -2.96 4.94 11.40
C GLU A 47 -3.30 6.23 10.68
N SER A 48 -2.55 7.29 10.98
CA SER A 48 -2.66 8.62 10.35
C SER A 48 -1.30 9.31 10.35
N GLY A 49 -1.21 10.44 9.62
CA GLY A 49 -0.08 11.35 9.76
C GLY A 49 -0.02 11.98 11.15
N ALA A 50 1.16 12.47 11.53
CA ALA A 50 1.32 13.28 12.74
C ALA A 50 0.96 14.75 12.47
N GLY A 51 0.97 15.58 13.52
CA GLY A 51 0.58 16.98 13.42
C GLY A 51 -0.94 17.15 13.38
N SER A 52 -1.45 18.04 12.54
CA SER A 52 -2.88 18.35 12.43
C SER A 52 -3.72 17.17 11.87
N ALA A 53 -3.08 16.22 11.19
CA ALA A 53 -3.73 15.02 10.66
C ALA A 53 -3.85 13.89 11.68
N GLN A 54 -3.37 14.06 12.91
CA GLN A 54 -3.43 13.02 13.94
C GLN A 54 -4.87 12.75 14.36
N VAL A 55 -5.25 11.46 14.41
CA VAL A 55 -6.55 10.99 14.90
C VAL A 55 -6.41 10.23 16.21
N ASP A 56 -7.49 10.17 16.98
CA ASP A 56 -7.53 9.32 18.20
C ASP A 56 -7.63 7.85 17.82
N THR A 57 -6.60 7.11 18.17
CA THR A 57 -6.45 5.69 17.87
C THR A 57 -6.50 4.81 19.12
N SER A 58 -7.01 5.34 20.23
CA SER A 58 -7.09 4.64 21.51
C SER A 58 -7.96 3.38 21.46
N LYS A 59 -8.92 3.33 20.54
CA LYS A 59 -9.88 2.22 20.36
C LYS A 59 -9.51 1.27 19.21
N THR A 60 -8.32 1.41 18.61
CA THR A 60 -7.93 0.56 17.48
C THR A 60 -7.48 -0.82 17.93
N THR A 61 -7.76 -1.82 17.11
CA THR A 61 -7.30 -3.18 17.34
C THR A 61 -5.89 -3.39 16.76
N ARG A 62 -5.16 -4.34 17.31
CA ARG A 62 -3.84 -4.71 16.81
C ARG A 62 -3.97 -5.73 15.69
N LEU A 63 -3.03 -5.72 14.74
CA LEU A 63 -3.05 -6.66 13.62
C LEU A 63 -3.13 -8.11 14.10
N ARG A 64 -2.35 -8.51 15.12
CA ARG A 64 -2.40 -9.88 15.66
C ARG A 64 -3.75 -10.27 16.24
N GLN A 65 -4.46 -9.34 16.87
CA GLN A 65 -5.81 -9.59 17.38
C GLN A 65 -6.79 -9.88 16.24
N GLU A 66 -6.69 -9.13 15.16
CA GLU A 66 -7.53 -9.34 13.98
C GLU A 66 -7.17 -10.62 13.22
N LEU A 67 -5.89 -10.94 13.06
CA LEU A 67 -5.43 -12.20 12.47
C LEU A 67 -5.88 -13.42 13.28
N ALA A 68 -5.99 -13.29 14.62
CA ALA A 68 -6.46 -14.36 15.50
C ALA A 68 -7.91 -14.81 15.22
N ARG A 69 -8.67 -14.03 14.46
CA ARG A 69 -10.00 -14.43 13.96
C ARG A 69 -9.94 -15.57 12.93
N PHE A 70 -8.82 -15.73 12.27
CA PHE A 70 -8.59 -16.70 11.20
C PHE A 70 -7.65 -17.85 11.59
N THR A 71 -6.68 -17.57 12.45
CA THR A 71 -5.73 -18.58 12.93
C THR A 71 -5.29 -18.31 14.37
N GLN A 72 -5.21 -19.37 15.17
CA GLN A 72 -4.65 -19.30 16.52
C GLN A 72 -3.12 -19.56 16.54
N LYS A 73 -2.52 -19.82 15.39
CA LYS A 73 -1.11 -20.23 15.26
C LYS A 73 -0.25 -19.03 14.85
N ILE A 74 -0.15 -18.04 15.76
CA ILE A 74 0.59 -16.79 15.54
C ILE A 74 1.76 -16.73 16.52
N SER A 75 2.98 -16.63 15.98
CA SER A 75 4.23 -16.44 16.72
C SER A 75 4.81 -15.05 16.45
N MET A 76 5.67 -14.58 17.34
CA MET A 76 6.52 -13.38 17.14
C MET A 76 7.92 -13.74 16.64
N LYS A 77 8.14 -15.00 16.27
CA LYS A 77 9.42 -15.51 15.79
C LYS A 77 9.19 -16.43 14.61
N ILE A 78 10.16 -16.50 13.70
CA ILE A 78 10.18 -17.51 12.64
C ILE A 78 10.58 -18.83 13.28
N GLU A 79 9.62 -19.73 13.39
CA GLU A 79 9.78 -21.07 13.96
C GLU A 79 9.83 -22.13 12.84
N LYS A 80 10.21 -23.37 13.20
CA LYS A 80 10.23 -24.47 12.26
C LYS A 80 8.90 -24.69 11.57
N GLU A 81 7.82 -24.56 12.32
CA GLU A 81 6.42 -24.77 11.89
C GLU A 81 5.82 -23.54 11.18
N THR A 82 6.46 -22.39 11.20
CA THR A 82 6.01 -21.20 10.47
C THR A 82 5.85 -21.53 8.99
N GLN A 83 4.73 -21.15 8.40
CA GLN A 83 4.46 -21.30 6.97
C GLN A 83 4.65 -19.98 6.24
N VAL A 84 4.14 -18.89 6.83
CA VAL A 84 4.23 -17.56 6.25
C VAL A 84 4.70 -16.56 7.31
N THR A 85 5.64 -15.73 6.92
CA THR A 85 6.12 -14.61 7.72
C THR A 85 5.43 -13.34 7.23
N VAL A 86 4.73 -12.66 8.13
CA VAL A 86 4.13 -11.34 7.88
C VAL A 86 4.95 -10.30 8.61
N ILE A 87 5.45 -9.31 7.89
CA ILE A 87 6.19 -8.18 8.48
C ILE A 87 5.57 -6.86 8.05
N THR A 88 5.38 -5.95 9.01
CA THR A 88 4.97 -4.58 8.72
C THR A 88 6.16 -3.66 8.86
N VAL A 89 6.42 -2.90 7.80
CA VAL A 89 7.49 -1.90 7.73
C VAL A 89 6.94 -0.58 7.21
N GLY A 90 7.60 0.52 7.49
CA GLY A 90 7.08 1.80 7.08
C GLY A 90 8.11 2.91 6.98
N ALA A 91 7.60 4.06 6.59
CA ALA A 91 8.29 5.32 6.64
C ALA A 91 7.33 6.35 7.23
N SER A 92 7.78 7.03 8.27
CA SER A 92 7.00 8.06 8.96
C SER A 92 6.70 9.24 8.03
N GLY A 93 5.56 9.87 8.22
CA GLY A 93 5.16 11.08 7.53
C GLY A 93 4.45 12.02 8.49
N GLN A 94 4.80 13.30 8.44
CA GLN A 94 4.29 14.30 9.37
C GLN A 94 4.19 15.64 8.68
N GLU A 95 3.14 16.39 9.00
CA GLU A 95 3.01 17.78 8.59
C GLU A 95 4.17 18.62 9.14
N GLY A 96 4.70 19.52 8.31
CA GLY A 96 5.78 20.44 8.69
C GLY A 96 7.16 19.79 8.83
N ARG A 97 7.30 18.51 8.49
CA ARG A 97 8.58 17.80 8.52
C ARG A 97 8.69 16.81 7.39
N ASP A 98 9.41 17.16 6.35
CA ASP A 98 9.70 16.29 5.23
C ASP A 98 10.61 15.12 5.59
N ARG A 99 10.46 14.01 4.87
CA ARG A 99 11.42 12.91 4.92
C ARG A 99 12.71 13.35 4.20
N PRO A 100 13.88 12.94 4.71
CA PRO A 100 15.16 13.29 4.07
C PRO A 100 15.37 12.57 2.74
N ASP A 101 14.72 11.44 2.55
CA ASP A 101 14.83 10.57 1.38
C ASP A 101 13.56 9.72 1.21
N MET A 102 13.56 8.78 0.25
CA MET A 102 12.47 7.84 0.01
C MET A 102 12.76 6.44 0.59
N ARG A 103 13.56 6.32 1.63
CA ARG A 103 13.83 5.04 2.30
C ARG A 103 12.77 4.72 3.36
N LEU A 104 12.73 3.48 3.77
CA LEU A 104 12.03 3.06 4.98
C LEU A 104 12.70 3.69 6.21
N ASP A 105 11.97 3.78 7.32
CA ASP A 105 12.60 4.12 8.60
C ASP A 105 13.74 3.13 8.88
N PRO A 106 14.91 3.57 9.36
CA PRO A 106 16.12 2.73 9.44
C PRO A 106 15.93 1.42 10.21
N GLU A 107 15.14 1.43 11.29
CA GLU A 107 14.84 0.23 12.06
C GLU A 107 13.99 -0.76 11.26
N ASP A 108 13.02 -0.25 10.50
CA ASP A 108 12.13 -1.08 9.67
C ASP A 108 12.87 -1.66 8.47
N GLU A 109 13.77 -0.89 7.84
CA GLU A 109 14.62 -1.38 6.77
C GLU A 109 15.54 -2.51 7.26
N MET A 110 16.20 -2.32 8.41
CA MET A 110 17.05 -3.35 9.00
C MET A 110 16.24 -4.61 9.35
N MET A 111 15.06 -4.44 9.92
CA MET A 111 14.18 -5.56 10.26
C MET A 111 13.67 -6.28 9.02
N LEU A 112 13.33 -5.56 7.95
CA LEU A 112 12.93 -6.15 6.67
C LEU A 112 14.05 -7.02 6.10
N ARG A 113 15.25 -6.46 6.00
CA ARG A 113 16.45 -7.12 5.49
C ARG A 113 16.77 -8.41 6.26
N TRP A 114 16.71 -8.34 7.59
CA TRP A 114 16.88 -9.49 8.46
C TRP A 114 15.78 -10.54 8.26
N THR A 115 14.52 -10.10 8.22
CA THR A 115 13.35 -11.00 8.08
C THR A 115 13.38 -11.75 6.76
N LEU A 116 13.63 -11.04 5.63
CA LEU A 116 13.70 -11.66 4.30
C LEU A 116 14.79 -12.72 4.25
N ARG A 117 16.00 -12.39 4.75
CA ARG A 117 17.10 -13.36 4.82
C ARG A 117 16.72 -14.58 5.66
N ARG A 118 16.17 -14.39 6.87
CA ARG A 118 15.82 -15.50 7.77
C ARG A 118 14.68 -16.35 7.23
N ALA A 119 13.68 -15.74 6.61
CA ALA A 119 12.59 -16.46 5.96
C ALA A 119 13.11 -17.31 4.79
N LYS A 120 13.95 -16.75 3.95
CA LYS A 120 14.58 -17.44 2.82
C LYS A 120 15.44 -18.63 3.26
N GLU A 121 16.32 -18.44 4.28
CA GLU A 121 17.12 -19.51 4.87
C GLU A 121 16.26 -20.65 5.44
N ALA A 122 15.09 -20.31 5.99
CA ALA A 122 14.16 -21.27 6.57
C ALA A 122 13.15 -21.84 5.55
N GLY A 123 13.19 -21.43 4.28
CA GLY A 123 12.24 -21.83 3.24
C GLY A 123 10.81 -21.39 3.50
N LYS A 124 10.60 -20.20 4.09
CA LYS A 124 9.30 -19.65 4.44
C LYS A 124 8.89 -18.57 3.46
N ARG A 125 7.58 -18.49 3.18
CA ARG A 125 7.00 -17.42 2.37
C ARG A 125 6.91 -16.13 3.19
N THR A 126 7.01 -14.99 2.50
CA THR A 126 7.05 -13.66 3.14
C THR A 126 5.98 -12.74 2.56
N VAL A 127 5.17 -12.16 3.45
CA VAL A 127 4.22 -11.10 3.14
C VAL A 127 4.68 -9.82 3.81
N VAL A 128 4.90 -8.77 3.03
CA VAL A 128 5.30 -7.45 3.53
C VAL A 128 4.11 -6.50 3.48
N LEU A 129 3.80 -5.90 4.62
CA LEU A 129 2.81 -4.83 4.76
C LEU A 129 3.56 -3.49 4.79
N LEU A 130 3.30 -2.64 3.82
CA LEU A 130 3.95 -1.36 3.66
C LEU A 130 3.07 -0.25 4.22
N ASN A 131 3.43 0.25 5.40
CA ASN A 131 2.69 1.29 6.12
C ASN A 131 3.40 2.64 5.94
N VAL A 132 3.03 3.37 4.91
CA VAL A 132 3.75 4.57 4.45
C VAL A 132 2.80 5.69 4.05
N ALA A 133 3.26 6.94 4.13
CA ALA A 133 2.52 8.09 3.63
C ALA A 133 2.58 8.27 2.10
N GLY A 134 3.61 7.71 1.47
CA GLY A 134 3.89 7.87 0.05
C GLY A 134 4.96 6.89 -0.43
N PRO A 135 5.57 7.09 -1.60
CA PRO A 135 6.51 6.16 -2.19
C PRO A 135 7.73 5.93 -1.31
N VAL A 136 8.26 4.71 -1.38
CA VAL A 136 9.55 4.32 -0.80
C VAL A 136 10.33 3.46 -1.78
N GLU A 137 11.65 3.47 -1.67
CA GLU A 137 12.54 2.63 -2.46
C GLU A 137 12.46 1.18 -1.98
N LEU A 138 12.09 0.25 -2.87
CA LEU A 138 11.92 -1.17 -2.56
C LEU A 138 12.61 -2.10 -3.55
N THR A 139 13.26 -1.55 -4.56
CA THR A 139 13.82 -2.33 -5.69
C THR A 139 14.72 -3.47 -5.20
N GLU A 140 15.55 -3.23 -4.19
CA GLU A 140 16.49 -4.23 -3.68
C GLU A 140 15.84 -5.39 -2.89
N PHE A 141 14.58 -5.21 -2.42
CA PHE A 141 13.88 -6.20 -1.61
C PHE A 141 12.86 -7.01 -2.40
N LEU A 142 12.44 -6.50 -3.57
CA LEU A 142 11.24 -6.97 -4.25
C LEU A 142 11.32 -8.45 -4.66
N ASP A 143 12.50 -8.91 -5.05
CA ASP A 143 12.71 -10.30 -5.49
C ASP A 143 12.58 -11.32 -4.34
N ASP A 144 12.87 -10.90 -3.10
CA ASP A 144 12.78 -11.74 -1.90
C ASP A 144 11.41 -11.67 -1.21
N ILE A 145 10.47 -10.86 -1.72
CA ILE A 145 9.12 -10.68 -1.19
C ILE A 145 8.13 -11.50 -2.01
N ASP A 146 7.38 -12.42 -1.39
CA ASP A 146 6.34 -13.20 -2.08
C ASP A 146 5.04 -12.45 -2.27
N ALA A 147 4.66 -11.59 -1.30
CA ALA A 147 3.56 -10.64 -1.48
C ALA A 147 3.86 -9.30 -0.81
N LEU A 148 3.50 -8.22 -1.50
CA LEU A 148 3.66 -6.84 -1.04
C LEU A 148 2.31 -6.14 -1.04
N VAL A 149 1.88 -5.67 0.12
CA VAL A 149 0.60 -4.98 0.33
C VAL A 149 0.85 -3.58 0.86
N CYS A 150 0.50 -2.56 0.11
CA CYS A 150 0.57 -1.17 0.56
C CYS A 150 -0.70 -0.83 1.33
N VAL A 151 -0.54 -0.55 2.61
CA VAL A 151 -1.67 -0.23 3.50
C VAL A 151 -1.82 1.28 3.73
N PHE A 152 -0.86 2.10 3.28
CA PHE A 152 -0.81 3.54 3.54
C PHE A 152 -0.96 3.85 5.03
N PHE A 153 -1.75 4.87 5.38
CA PHE A 153 -2.21 5.17 6.73
C PHE A 153 -3.68 4.73 6.85
N PRO A 154 -3.94 3.51 7.33
CA PRO A 154 -5.23 2.85 7.12
C PRO A 154 -6.31 3.24 8.13
N GLY A 155 -6.05 4.21 9.03
CA GLY A 155 -7.01 4.63 10.04
C GLY A 155 -7.34 3.55 11.08
N GLY A 156 -8.32 3.83 11.92
CA GLY A 156 -8.65 3.02 13.09
C GLY A 156 -9.18 1.60 12.79
N GLN A 157 -9.61 1.32 11.57
CA GLN A 157 -10.08 -0.02 11.15
C GLN A 157 -9.08 -0.75 10.25
N GLY A 158 -7.87 -0.21 10.11
CA GLY A 158 -6.84 -0.75 9.22
C GLY A 158 -6.44 -2.18 9.53
N ALA A 159 -6.23 -2.54 10.79
CA ALA A 159 -5.86 -3.89 11.19
C ALA A 159 -6.92 -4.94 10.77
N LYS A 160 -8.20 -4.59 10.92
CA LYS A 160 -9.32 -5.43 10.50
C LYS A 160 -9.37 -5.58 8.99
N ALA A 161 -9.23 -4.48 8.24
CA ALA A 161 -9.23 -4.49 6.78
C ALA A 161 -8.07 -5.31 6.21
N VAL A 162 -6.85 -5.11 6.72
CA VAL A 162 -5.67 -5.90 6.35
C VAL A 162 -5.90 -7.38 6.61
N SER A 163 -6.38 -7.75 7.79
CA SER A 163 -6.66 -9.14 8.16
C SER A 163 -7.66 -9.80 7.20
N ASP A 164 -8.76 -9.10 6.91
CA ASP A 164 -9.82 -9.59 6.02
C ASP A 164 -9.28 -9.77 4.57
N ILE A 165 -8.38 -8.88 4.10
CA ILE A 165 -7.70 -9.02 2.80
C ILE A 165 -6.73 -10.20 2.83
N LEU A 166 -5.84 -10.29 3.81
CA LEU A 166 -4.85 -11.36 3.87
C LEU A 166 -5.47 -12.76 3.81
N PHE A 167 -6.66 -12.94 4.40
CA PHE A 167 -7.37 -14.21 4.41
C PHE A 167 -8.49 -14.31 3.35
N GLY A 168 -8.53 -13.41 2.38
CA GLY A 168 -9.45 -13.48 1.24
C GLY A 168 -10.93 -13.25 1.57
N LYS A 169 -11.25 -12.73 2.77
CA LYS A 169 -12.62 -12.30 3.11
C LYS A 169 -13.02 -11.06 2.32
N CYS A 170 -12.05 -10.24 1.96
CA CYS A 170 -12.18 -9.10 1.08
C CYS A 170 -11.08 -9.19 0.00
N SER A 171 -11.45 -9.03 -1.26
CA SER A 171 -10.47 -8.95 -2.35
C SER A 171 -9.84 -7.55 -2.36
N PRO A 172 -8.50 -7.42 -2.49
CA PRO A 172 -7.88 -6.12 -2.63
C PRO A 172 -8.36 -5.44 -3.91
N SER A 173 -8.77 -4.18 -3.80
CA SER A 173 -9.30 -3.39 -4.91
C SER A 173 -8.62 -2.02 -5.05
N GLY A 174 -7.82 -1.62 -4.08
CA GLY A 174 -7.09 -0.36 -4.10
C GLY A 174 -6.17 -0.23 -5.31
N LYS A 175 -6.04 1.01 -5.79
CA LYS A 175 -5.13 1.40 -6.86
C LYS A 175 -4.22 2.51 -6.36
N LEU A 176 -2.95 2.47 -6.76
CA LEU A 176 -1.99 3.50 -6.36
C LEU A 176 -2.44 4.89 -6.86
N PRO A 177 -2.60 5.87 -5.97
CA PRO A 177 -2.92 7.25 -6.36
C PRO A 177 -1.68 8.05 -6.78
N LEU A 178 -0.54 7.39 -6.88
CA LEU A 178 0.76 7.98 -7.18
C LEU A 178 1.70 6.93 -7.80
N THR A 179 2.80 7.37 -8.38
CA THR A 179 3.83 6.50 -8.97
C THR A 179 4.90 6.18 -7.93
N PHE A 180 5.28 4.91 -7.79
CA PHE A 180 6.45 4.48 -7.02
C PHE A 180 7.67 4.42 -7.96
N PRO A 181 8.69 5.26 -7.81
CA PRO A 181 9.91 5.18 -8.58
C PRO A 181 10.76 3.97 -8.15
N LYS A 182 11.70 3.56 -8.98
CA LYS A 182 12.72 2.57 -8.61
C LYS A 182 13.71 3.16 -7.61
N THR A 183 14.07 4.42 -7.80
CA THR A 183 14.93 5.20 -6.89
C THR A 183 14.43 6.64 -6.77
N TYR A 184 14.82 7.33 -5.71
CA TYR A 184 14.51 8.76 -5.53
C TYR A 184 14.98 9.62 -6.71
N ARG A 185 16.11 9.25 -7.32
CA ARG A 185 16.68 9.97 -8.47
C ARG A 185 15.77 9.96 -9.70
N ASP A 186 14.86 9.00 -9.80
CA ASP A 186 13.89 8.90 -10.88
C ASP A 186 12.66 9.80 -10.66
N ALA A 187 12.53 10.43 -9.46
CA ALA A 187 11.43 11.34 -9.18
C ALA A 187 11.61 12.68 -9.89
N PRO A 188 10.55 13.28 -10.46
CA PRO A 188 10.63 14.56 -11.17
C PRO A 188 11.17 15.71 -10.31
N THR A 189 11.00 15.62 -9.00
CA THR A 189 11.41 16.62 -8.00
C THR A 189 12.82 16.43 -7.47
N ALA A 190 13.52 15.35 -7.82
CA ALA A 190 14.78 14.94 -7.20
C ALA A 190 15.89 16.02 -7.26
N ILE A 191 15.89 16.86 -8.29
CA ILE A 191 16.88 17.94 -8.43
C ILE A 191 16.38 19.27 -7.86
N ASN A 192 15.09 19.41 -7.55
CA ASN A 192 14.51 20.66 -7.07
C ASN A 192 14.21 20.65 -5.57
N PHE A 193 14.14 19.47 -4.96
CA PHE A 193 13.85 19.29 -3.54
C PHE A 193 15.14 18.95 -2.76
N PRO A 194 15.38 19.50 -1.57
CA PRO A 194 14.52 20.40 -0.76
C PRO A 194 14.58 21.88 -1.15
N GLY A 195 15.29 22.25 -2.21
CA GLY A 195 15.52 23.63 -2.63
C GLY A 195 16.84 24.20 -2.14
N GLU A 196 17.14 25.41 -2.59
CA GLU A 196 18.37 26.13 -2.25
C GLU A 196 18.06 27.56 -1.85
N TYR A 197 18.82 28.10 -0.88
CA TYR A 197 18.69 29.50 -0.41
C TYR A 197 17.24 29.93 -0.05
N GLY A 198 16.43 29.01 0.49
CA GLY A 198 15.05 29.28 0.85
C GLY A 198 14.05 29.29 -0.32
N HIS A 199 14.47 28.85 -1.49
CA HIS A 199 13.64 28.74 -2.68
C HIS A 199 13.49 27.28 -3.13
N VAL A 200 12.28 26.89 -3.52
CA VAL A 200 11.98 25.60 -4.14
C VAL A 200 11.41 25.87 -5.53
N ASN A 201 12.05 25.32 -6.57
CA ASN A 201 11.60 25.46 -7.93
C ASN A 201 10.74 24.26 -8.31
N TYR A 202 9.53 24.51 -8.85
CA TYR A 202 8.67 23.47 -9.44
C TYR A 202 9.02 23.30 -10.93
N GLY A 203 10.27 22.85 -11.17
CA GLY A 203 10.86 22.76 -12.52
C GLY A 203 10.21 21.73 -13.42
N GLU A 204 9.46 20.77 -12.86
CA GLU A 204 8.70 19.77 -13.58
C GLU A 204 7.50 20.35 -14.34
N GLY A 205 6.98 21.50 -13.96
CA GLY A 205 5.83 22.16 -14.59
C GLY A 205 4.61 21.25 -14.65
N ILE A 206 4.09 20.97 -15.86
CA ILE A 206 2.94 20.07 -16.06
C ILE A 206 3.28 18.58 -15.93
N PHE A 207 4.57 18.23 -15.91
CA PHE A 207 5.04 16.84 -15.84
C PHE A 207 5.10 16.34 -14.41
N VAL A 208 3.96 16.39 -13.70
CA VAL A 208 3.81 15.89 -12.34
C VAL A 208 3.43 14.41 -12.35
N GLY A 209 4.02 13.63 -11.45
CA GLY A 209 3.69 12.21 -11.27
C GLY A 209 3.89 11.40 -12.55
N TYR A 210 2.91 10.55 -12.91
CA TYR A 210 3.00 9.63 -14.05
C TYR A 210 3.30 10.34 -15.39
N ARG A 211 2.89 11.59 -15.59
CA ARG A 211 3.18 12.36 -16.83
C ARG A 211 4.67 12.51 -17.07
N TYR A 212 5.46 12.65 -16.01
CA TYR A 212 6.92 12.72 -16.11
C TYR A 212 7.51 11.39 -16.58
N TYR A 213 7.09 10.29 -15.96
CA TYR A 213 7.58 8.95 -16.31
C TYR A 213 7.24 8.58 -17.73
N ASP A 214 6.02 8.87 -18.17
CA ASP A 214 5.58 8.65 -19.57
C ASP A 214 6.39 9.50 -20.55
N TYR A 215 6.54 10.80 -20.28
CA TYR A 215 7.29 11.71 -21.15
C TYR A 215 8.76 11.34 -21.24
N LYS A 216 9.40 10.99 -20.14
CA LYS A 216 10.80 10.59 -20.06
C LYS A 216 11.03 9.12 -20.44
N ARG A 217 9.97 8.33 -20.58
CA ARG A 217 10.03 6.89 -20.83
C ARG A 217 10.85 6.16 -19.75
N ILE A 218 10.67 6.57 -18.49
CA ILE A 218 11.26 5.94 -17.31
C ILE A 218 10.26 4.91 -16.82
N GLU A 219 10.68 3.66 -16.72
CA GLU A 219 9.85 2.59 -16.14
C GLU A 219 9.88 2.70 -14.61
N PRO A 220 8.74 3.00 -13.96
CA PRO A 220 8.66 3.05 -12.50
C PRO A 220 8.68 1.64 -11.89
N LEU A 221 8.84 1.55 -10.56
CA LEU A 221 8.67 0.30 -9.83
C LEU A 221 7.20 -0.13 -9.87
N PHE A 222 6.29 0.79 -9.55
CA PHE A 222 4.84 0.62 -9.71
C PHE A 222 4.23 1.89 -10.28
N PRO A 223 3.52 1.83 -11.42
CA PRO A 223 2.92 3.01 -12.03
C PRO A 223 1.69 3.51 -11.25
N PHE A 224 1.32 4.77 -11.46
CA PHE A 224 0.02 5.30 -11.04
C PHE A 224 -1.13 4.40 -11.52
N GLY A 225 -2.11 4.15 -10.67
CA GLY A 225 -3.25 3.29 -10.98
C GLY A 225 -2.98 1.79 -10.85
N PHE A 226 -1.75 1.37 -10.51
CA PHE A 226 -1.41 -0.03 -10.32
C PHE A 226 -2.05 -0.61 -9.07
N GLY A 227 -2.46 -1.86 -9.14
CA GLY A 227 -2.97 -2.65 -8.04
C GLY A 227 -3.52 -3.97 -8.54
N LEU A 228 -3.13 -5.06 -7.89
CA LEU A 228 -3.59 -6.41 -8.17
C LEU A 228 -4.88 -6.72 -7.40
N SER A 229 -5.56 -7.76 -7.81
CA SER A 229 -6.76 -8.30 -7.16
C SER A 229 -6.66 -9.83 -7.10
N TYR A 230 -7.45 -10.44 -6.23
CA TYR A 230 -7.64 -11.91 -6.25
C TYR A 230 -8.56 -12.35 -7.40
N SER A 231 -9.29 -11.41 -7.99
CA SER A 231 -10.14 -11.64 -9.15
C SER A 231 -9.50 -11.08 -10.41
N ALA A 232 -9.67 -11.79 -11.52
CA ALA A 232 -9.32 -11.29 -12.84
C ALA A 232 -10.55 -10.63 -13.48
N PHE A 233 -10.33 -9.49 -14.14
CA PHE A 233 -11.37 -8.76 -14.85
C PHE A 233 -10.97 -8.59 -16.32
N SER A 234 -11.95 -8.67 -17.21
CA SER A 234 -11.77 -8.32 -18.61
C SER A 234 -12.83 -7.31 -19.04
N ILE A 235 -12.43 -6.27 -19.76
CA ILE A 235 -13.35 -5.36 -20.42
C ILE A 235 -13.64 -5.96 -21.79
N THR A 236 -14.90 -6.30 -22.05
CA THR A 236 -15.32 -6.98 -23.29
C THR A 236 -15.98 -6.06 -24.29
N ASP A 237 -16.54 -4.94 -23.84
CA ASP A 237 -17.21 -3.98 -24.70
C ASP A 237 -17.18 -2.58 -24.11
N VAL A 238 -17.00 -1.56 -24.97
CA VAL A 238 -17.04 -0.15 -24.60
C VAL A 238 -17.88 0.59 -25.64
N ASN A 239 -19.00 1.15 -25.21
CA ASN A 239 -19.89 1.94 -26.07
C ASN A 239 -19.92 3.39 -25.58
N VAL A 240 -19.82 4.33 -26.53
CA VAL A 240 -19.90 5.77 -26.28
C VAL A 240 -21.09 6.31 -27.06
N SER A 241 -21.96 7.10 -26.39
CA SER A 241 -23.18 7.64 -27.00
C SER A 241 -22.92 8.56 -28.19
N THR A 242 -21.78 9.23 -28.20
CA THR A 242 -21.32 10.07 -29.34
C THR A 242 -19.78 10.14 -29.36
N CYS A 243 -19.22 10.26 -30.55
CA CYS A 243 -17.77 10.49 -30.72
C CYS A 243 -17.41 11.99 -30.76
N VAL A 244 -18.40 12.88 -30.75
CA VAL A 244 -18.20 14.33 -30.70
C VAL A 244 -18.98 14.87 -29.51
N TYR A 245 -18.27 15.45 -28.55
CA TYR A 245 -18.86 16.09 -27.38
C TYR A 245 -18.95 17.60 -27.58
N ASP A 246 -20.16 18.14 -27.53
CA ASP A 246 -20.43 19.58 -27.54
C ASP A 246 -20.70 20.06 -26.10
N ASN A 247 -19.84 20.94 -25.58
CA ASN A 247 -20.02 21.53 -24.26
C ASN A 247 -21.34 22.31 -24.09
N CYS A 248 -21.99 22.68 -25.19
CA CYS A 248 -23.28 23.35 -25.19
C CYS A 248 -24.46 22.35 -25.18
N ALA A 249 -24.19 21.07 -25.40
CA ALA A 249 -25.22 20.04 -25.35
C ALA A 249 -25.75 19.87 -23.93
N LYS A 250 -27.07 19.80 -23.78
CA LYS A 250 -27.72 19.57 -22.49
C LYS A 250 -27.67 18.11 -22.05
N GLU A 251 -27.32 17.19 -22.94
CA GLU A 251 -27.25 15.76 -22.65
C GLU A 251 -25.84 15.37 -22.28
N PRO A 252 -25.67 14.63 -21.17
CA PRO A 252 -24.37 14.15 -20.76
C PRO A 252 -23.84 13.10 -21.72
N LEU A 253 -22.50 13.09 -21.93
CA LEU A 253 -21.83 11.97 -22.60
C LEU A 253 -22.04 10.70 -21.78
N GLN A 254 -22.61 9.66 -22.39
CA GLN A 254 -22.77 8.36 -21.76
C GLN A 254 -21.71 7.40 -22.27
N VAL A 255 -21.01 6.76 -21.33
CA VAL A 255 -20.06 5.71 -21.60
C VAL A 255 -20.54 4.45 -20.86
N SER A 256 -20.78 3.37 -21.59
CA SER A 256 -21.10 2.07 -21.01
C SER A 256 -19.96 1.09 -21.23
N VAL A 257 -19.64 0.33 -20.19
CA VAL A 257 -18.57 -0.65 -20.22
C VAL A 257 -19.12 -1.99 -19.72
N VAL A 258 -18.87 -3.04 -20.47
CA VAL A 258 -19.20 -4.42 -20.05
C VAL A 258 -17.92 -5.08 -19.56
N GLY A 259 -17.93 -5.52 -18.30
CA GLY A 259 -16.85 -6.27 -17.67
C GLY A 259 -17.30 -7.67 -17.27
N LYS A 260 -16.39 -8.65 -17.35
CA LYS A 260 -16.53 -10.00 -16.81
C LYS A 260 -15.43 -10.29 -15.83
#